data_c29928ecfcd1f34ec33a2f1f819c2a12
#
_entry.id   c29928ecfcd1f34ec33a2f1f819c2a12
#
_cell.length_a   1.000
_cell.length_b   1.000
_cell.length_c   1.000
_cell.angle_alpha   90.00
_cell.angle_beta   90.00
_cell.angle_gamma   90.00
#
_symmetry.space_group_name_H-M   'P 1'
#
loop_
_entity.id
_entity.type
_entity.pdbx_description
1 polymer ?
#
loop_
_entity_poly.entity_id
_entity_poly.type
_entity_poly.pdbx_seq_one_letter_code
_entity_poly.pdbx_strand_id
1 'polypeptide(L)'
;ATEYDAATDTSFDVVGNTEGRTTYYQHETGTDQVRGGATTAILANISSGDFDISQRAVRGQTSAVADLRGDGEFLMKVRRFIPDFISQTGSTRITLNLRDFPNDARASSSLGPFDITSSTKKIDTRARGRAVSLKIENISTNQSWKLGTFRLDIQPDGRR
;
A
#
# COMPACT_ATOMS: atom_id res chain seq x y z
N ALA A 1 -3.49 -9.71 39.25
CA ALA A 1 -3.06 -10.54 38.10
C ALA A 1 -4.05 -10.31 36.98
N THR A 2 -3.56 -10.00 35.81
CA THR A 2 -4.40 -9.83 34.62
C THR A 2 -4.71 -11.21 34.07
N GLU A 3 -5.97 -11.50 33.89
CA GLU A 3 -6.39 -12.71 33.19
C GLU A 3 -6.56 -12.36 31.72
N TYR A 4 -5.90 -13.12 30.87
CA TYR A 4 -6.01 -12.99 29.42
C TYR A 4 -7.01 -14.03 28.92
N ASP A 5 -8.04 -13.58 28.23
CA ASP A 5 -8.98 -14.47 27.58
C ASP A 5 -8.61 -14.63 26.10
N ALA A 6 -7.94 -15.75 25.81
CA ALA A 6 -7.52 -16.10 24.46
C ALA A 6 -8.71 -16.39 23.51
N ALA A 7 -9.89 -16.68 24.03
CA ALA A 7 -11.06 -16.98 23.20
C ALA A 7 -11.71 -15.71 22.62
N THR A 8 -11.59 -14.60 23.35
CA THR A 8 -12.17 -13.32 22.95
C THR A 8 -11.14 -12.31 22.44
N ASP A 9 -9.84 -12.69 22.48
CA ASP A 9 -8.71 -11.80 22.14
C ASP A 9 -8.77 -10.44 22.85
N THR A 10 -9.26 -10.45 24.10
CA THR A 10 -9.40 -9.28 24.95
C THR A 10 -8.43 -9.34 26.12
N SER A 11 -7.78 -8.23 26.39
CA SER A 11 -7.02 -8.05 27.62
C SER A 11 -7.90 -7.41 28.68
N PHE A 12 -7.86 -7.95 29.88
CA PHE A 12 -8.57 -7.38 31.03
C PHE A 12 -7.65 -6.46 31.83
N ASP A 13 -8.16 -5.30 32.19
CA ASP A 13 -7.47 -4.43 33.13
C ASP A 13 -7.49 -5.06 34.54
N VAL A 14 -6.35 -5.05 35.20
CA VAL A 14 -6.29 -5.46 36.62
C VAL A 14 -6.96 -4.39 37.45
N VAL A 15 -8.16 -4.70 37.91
CA VAL A 15 -8.92 -3.84 38.83
C VAL A 15 -8.38 -4.05 40.25
N GLY A 16 -7.63 -3.13 40.79
CA GLY A 16 -7.18 -3.26 42.18
C GLY A 16 -6.24 -2.18 42.68
N ASN A 17 -5.75 -1.33 41.82
CA ASN A 17 -4.90 -0.21 42.25
C ASN A 17 -5.29 1.06 41.51
N THR A 18 -5.62 2.09 42.24
CA THR A 18 -6.07 3.39 41.73
C THR A 18 -4.95 4.19 41.04
N GLU A 19 -3.72 3.72 41.09
CA GLU A 19 -2.54 4.47 40.63
C GLU A 19 -1.91 4.01 39.31
N GLY A 20 -2.47 3.02 38.62
CA GLY A 20 -1.93 2.59 37.31
C GLY A 20 -2.63 1.36 36.78
N ARG A 21 -3.32 1.53 35.65
CA ARG A 21 -3.85 0.41 34.90
C ARG A 21 -2.77 -0.08 33.96
N THR A 22 -2.30 -1.30 34.18
CA THR A 22 -1.39 -1.97 33.24
C THR A 22 -2.20 -2.88 32.34
N THR A 23 -2.13 -2.63 31.03
CA THR A 23 -2.80 -3.45 30.03
C THR A 23 -1.75 -4.29 29.31
N TYR A 24 -1.98 -5.59 29.24
CA TYR A 24 -1.17 -6.50 28.45
C TYR A 24 -1.83 -6.74 27.11
N TYR A 25 -1.06 -6.68 26.04
CA TYR A 25 -1.54 -6.94 24.68
C TYR A 25 -0.87 -8.17 24.13
N GLN A 26 -1.64 -9.03 23.50
CA GLN A 26 -1.09 -10.06 22.64
C GLN A 26 -0.78 -9.43 21.28
N HIS A 27 0.45 -9.60 20.83
CA HIS A 27 0.88 -9.13 19.51
C HIS A 27 0.76 -10.22 18.46
N GLU A 28 0.65 -9.81 17.20
CA GLU A 28 0.63 -10.70 16.02
C GLU A 28 -0.55 -11.67 15.97
N THR A 29 -1.68 -11.31 16.59
CA THR A 29 -2.92 -12.06 16.52
C THR A 29 -4.03 -11.22 15.90
N GLY A 30 -4.83 -11.87 15.02
CA GLY A 30 -5.94 -11.20 14.35
C GLY A 30 -5.53 -10.15 13.32
N THR A 31 -6.51 -9.37 12.88
CA THR A 31 -6.36 -8.31 11.85
C THR A 31 -6.65 -6.92 12.39
N ASP A 32 -7.15 -6.86 13.62
CA ASP A 32 -7.66 -5.64 14.23
C ASP A 32 -7.09 -5.45 15.63
N GLN A 33 -7.09 -4.20 16.08
CA GLN A 33 -6.75 -3.88 17.45
C GLN A 33 -8.00 -4.00 18.33
N VAL A 34 -7.91 -4.81 19.37
CA VAL A 34 -8.95 -4.90 20.39
C VAL A 34 -8.45 -4.22 21.66
N ARG A 35 -9.17 -3.21 22.13
CA ARG A 35 -8.84 -2.47 23.34
C ARG A 35 -10.09 -2.15 24.13
N GLY A 36 -10.14 -2.60 25.39
CA GLY A 36 -11.28 -2.31 26.28
C GLY A 36 -12.62 -2.79 25.71
N GLY A 37 -12.64 -3.91 24.98
CA GLY A 37 -13.83 -4.44 24.31
C GLY A 37 -14.23 -3.74 23.01
N ALA A 38 -13.48 -2.72 22.59
CA ALA A 38 -13.69 -2.06 21.29
C ALA A 38 -12.72 -2.58 20.24
N THR A 39 -13.25 -2.97 19.08
CA THR A 39 -12.46 -3.38 17.92
C THR A 39 -12.22 -2.20 17.00
N THR A 40 -10.96 -1.90 16.71
CA THR A 40 -10.56 -0.83 15.80
C THR A 40 -9.62 -1.34 14.74
N ALA A 41 -9.68 -0.76 13.54
CA ALA A 41 -8.81 -1.15 12.45
C ALA A 41 -7.33 -0.84 12.76
N ILE A 42 -6.44 -1.76 12.43
CA ILE A 42 -5.01 -1.46 12.34
C ILE A 42 -4.78 -0.82 10.97
N LEU A 43 -4.53 0.49 10.95
CA LEU A 43 -4.30 1.23 9.71
C LEU A 43 -2.88 0.96 9.20
N ALA A 44 -2.77 -0.03 8.34
CA ALA A 44 -1.52 -0.36 7.67
C ALA A 44 -1.47 0.25 6.27
N ASN A 45 -0.32 0.79 5.89
CA ASN A 45 -0.11 1.28 4.53
C ASN A 45 1.32 1.04 4.06
N ILE A 46 1.47 0.97 2.74
CA ILE A 46 2.75 0.95 2.06
C ILE A 46 2.69 1.91 0.87
N SER A 47 3.76 2.67 0.67
CA SER A 47 3.91 3.52 -0.50
C SER A 47 5.22 3.20 -1.20
N SER A 48 5.16 3.04 -2.53
CA SER A 48 6.36 2.86 -3.34
C SER A 48 7.08 4.20 -3.55
N GLY A 49 8.35 4.14 -3.92
CA GLY A 49 9.00 5.25 -4.59
C GLY A 49 8.38 5.52 -5.97
N ASP A 50 8.75 6.63 -6.57
CA ASP A 50 8.38 6.95 -7.94
C ASP A 50 9.10 6.03 -8.92
N PHE A 51 8.40 5.56 -9.92
CA PHE A 51 8.95 4.81 -11.04
C PHE A 51 8.46 5.39 -12.36
N ASP A 52 9.28 5.31 -13.39
CA ASP A 52 9.01 5.79 -14.73
C ASP A 52 9.41 4.75 -15.78
N ILE A 53 9.19 5.08 -17.07
CA ILE A 53 9.54 4.20 -18.19
C ILE A 53 10.87 4.55 -18.84
N SER A 54 11.57 5.53 -18.34
CA SER A 54 12.86 5.97 -18.88
C SER A 54 13.96 4.98 -18.49
N GLN A 55 13.87 3.74 -18.92
CA GLN A 55 14.98 2.83 -18.81
C GLN A 55 16.05 3.26 -19.81
N ARG A 56 17.12 3.87 -19.35
CA ARG A 56 18.36 3.91 -20.09
C ARG A 56 18.90 2.49 -20.17
N ALA A 57 18.55 1.78 -21.22
CA ALA A 57 19.36 0.66 -21.67
C ALA A 57 20.72 1.26 -22.05
N VAL A 58 21.65 1.31 -21.14
CA VAL A 58 23.05 1.61 -21.44
C VAL A 58 23.56 0.41 -22.23
N ARG A 59 23.54 0.55 -23.53
CA ARG A 59 24.04 -0.42 -24.48
C ARG A 59 25.51 -0.71 -24.10
N GLY A 60 25.78 -1.89 -23.54
CA GLY A 60 27.12 -2.37 -23.29
C GLY A 60 27.57 -2.49 -21.84
N GLN A 61 26.75 -2.21 -20.84
CA GLN A 61 27.08 -2.55 -19.45
C GLN A 61 26.43 -3.87 -19.04
N THR A 62 27.27 -4.88 -18.87
CA THR A 62 26.93 -6.16 -18.25
C THR A 62 26.83 -6.08 -16.70
N SER A 63 26.68 -4.89 -16.17
CA SER A 63 26.55 -4.69 -14.73
C SER A 63 25.11 -4.96 -14.31
N ALA A 64 24.93 -5.91 -13.44
CA ALA A 64 23.66 -6.43 -12.94
C ALA A 64 22.84 -5.46 -12.09
N VAL A 65 23.22 -4.20 -12.00
CA VAL A 65 22.46 -3.13 -11.37
C VAL A 65 22.17 -2.10 -12.46
N ALA A 66 21.21 -2.42 -13.32
CA ALA A 66 20.55 -1.37 -14.07
C ALA A 66 19.96 -0.41 -13.05
N ASP A 67 20.45 0.82 -13.05
CA ASP A 67 19.85 1.89 -12.25
C ASP A 67 18.43 2.08 -12.79
N LEU A 68 17.46 1.50 -12.13
CA LEU A 68 16.04 1.52 -12.49
C LEU A 68 15.41 2.91 -12.28
N ARG A 69 16.24 3.87 -11.90
CA ARG A 69 15.83 5.26 -11.80
C ARG A 69 15.80 5.86 -13.19
N GLY A 70 14.63 5.92 -13.75
CA GLY A 70 14.41 6.75 -14.92
C GLY A 70 14.63 8.22 -14.60
N ASP A 71 14.95 9.00 -15.62
CA ASP A 71 15.17 10.45 -15.51
C ASP A 71 13.87 11.27 -15.70
N GLY A 72 12.72 10.60 -15.84
CA GLY A 72 11.43 11.25 -16.06
C GLY A 72 11.33 11.95 -17.42
N GLU A 73 12.15 11.57 -18.39
CA GLU A 73 12.18 12.24 -19.71
C GLU A 73 10.90 12.00 -20.51
N PHE A 74 10.26 10.85 -20.32
CA PHE A 74 9.08 10.46 -21.09
C PHE A 74 7.80 10.61 -20.24
N LEU A 75 6.75 11.06 -20.91
CA LEU A 75 5.40 10.91 -20.42
C LEU A 75 4.95 9.47 -20.61
N MET A 76 4.31 8.94 -19.59
CA MET A 76 3.71 7.61 -19.63
C MET A 76 2.22 7.69 -19.37
N LYS A 77 1.50 6.77 -19.99
CA LYS A 77 0.08 6.54 -19.76
C LYS A 77 -0.09 5.20 -19.07
N VAL A 78 -0.61 5.22 -17.85
CA VAL A 78 -0.98 4.01 -17.14
C VAL A 78 -2.39 3.64 -17.56
N ARG A 79 -2.55 2.52 -18.25
CA ARG A 79 -3.83 2.04 -18.77
C ARG A 79 -4.53 1.12 -17.81
N ARG A 80 -3.75 0.35 -17.07
CA ARG A 80 -4.30 -0.70 -16.22
C ARG A 80 -3.37 -0.99 -15.07
N PHE A 81 -3.96 -1.21 -13.91
CA PHE A 81 -3.33 -1.82 -12.75
C PHE A 81 -3.89 -3.24 -12.58
N ILE A 82 -3.01 -4.21 -12.42
CA ILE A 82 -3.36 -5.60 -12.17
C ILE A 82 -2.84 -5.94 -10.78
N PRO A 83 -3.75 -6.04 -9.77
CA PRO A 83 -3.35 -6.42 -8.42
C PRO A 83 -2.88 -7.88 -8.39
N ASP A 84 -1.89 -8.14 -7.56
CA ASP A 84 -1.44 -9.49 -7.25
C ASP A 84 -1.18 -9.57 -5.75
N PHE A 85 -2.12 -10.15 -5.04
CA PHE A 85 -2.03 -10.40 -3.61
C PHE A 85 -1.88 -11.88 -3.35
N ILE A 86 -0.88 -12.26 -2.57
CA ILE A 86 -0.69 -13.64 -2.12
C ILE A 86 -1.87 -14.07 -1.24
N SER A 87 -2.33 -13.15 -0.40
CA SER A 87 -3.54 -13.31 0.40
C SER A 87 -4.21 -11.96 0.61
N GLN A 88 -5.52 -11.95 0.65
CA GLN A 88 -6.32 -10.76 0.92
C GLN A 88 -7.61 -11.14 1.61
N THR A 89 -7.91 -10.46 2.71
CA THR A 89 -9.18 -10.52 3.42
C THR A 89 -9.79 -9.12 3.45
N GLY A 90 -11.07 -9.03 3.14
CA GLY A 90 -11.76 -7.75 3.03
C GLY A 90 -11.34 -6.96 1.78
N SER A 91 -11.48 -5.66 1.82
CA SER A 91 -11.07 -4.74 0.75
C SER A 91 -9.73 -4.11 1.08
N THR A 92 -8.96 -3.79 0.04
CA THR A 92 -7.71 -3.05 0.14
C THR A 92 -7.82 -1.82 -0.74
N ARG A 93 -7.40 -0.68 -0.25
CA ARG A 93 -7.46 0.58 -0.98
C ARG A 93 -6.16 0.84 -1.72
N ILE A 94 -6.28 1.20 -2.99
CA ILE A 94 -5.14 1.51 -3.86
C ILE A 94 -5.29 2.92 -4.41
N THR A 95 -4.20 3.68 -4.36
CA THR A 95 -4.09 5.00 -4.97
C THR A 95 -2.83 5.07 -5.82
N LEU A 96 -2.96 5.56 -7.04
CA LEU A 96 -1.84 5.86 -7.93
C LEU A 96 -1.58 7.36 -7.87
N ASN A 97 -0.40 7.74 -7.42
CA ASN A 97 0.03 9.13 -7.39
C ASN A 97 0.91 9.41 -8.60
N LEU A 98 0.54 10.41 -9.39
CA LEU A 98 1.24 10.80 -10.60
C LEU A 98 2.03 12.06 -10.35
N ARG A 99 3.18 12.15 -10.99
CA ARG A 99 4.07 13.31 -10.89
C ARG A 99 4.49 13.74 -12.29
N ASP A 100 4.36 15.03 -12.58
CA ASP A 100 4.72 15.59 -13.86
C ASP A 100 6.14 16.17 -13.85
N PHE A 101 6.62 16.62 -12.69
CA PHE A 101 7.95 17.16 -12.52
C PHE A 101 8.67 16.50 -11.33
N PRO A 102 9.99 16.22 -11.46
CA PRO A 102 10.76 15.58 -10.39
C PRO A 102 10.79 16.36 -9.08
N ASN A 103 10.72 17.70 -9.16
CA ASN A 103 10.75 18.59 -7.98
C ASN A 103 9.38 18.84 -7.36
N ASP A 104 8.33 18.26 -7.88
CA ASP A 104 7.02 18.37 -7.25
C ASP A 104 7.06 17.71 -5.87
N ALA A 105 6.88 18.50 -4.82
CA ALA A 105 6.87 18.01 -3.44
C ALA A 105 5.68 17.08 -3.17
N ARG A 106 4.65 17.15 -4.00
CA ARG A 106 3.44 16.32 -3.95
C ARG A 106 3.14 15.76 -5.32
N ALA A 107 2.35 14.69 -5.35
CA ALA A 107 1.82 14.19 -6.60
C ALA A 107 1.05 15.30 -7.32
N SER A 108 1.34 15.51 -8.62
CA SER A 108 0.62 16.50 -9.45
C SER A 108 -0.84 16.13 -9.60
N SER A 109 -1.12 14.83 -9.61
CA SER A 109 -2.47 14.28 -9.58
C SER A 109 -2.47 12.91 -8.90
N SER A 110 -3.61 12.51 -8.38
CA SER A 110 -3.82 11.16 -7.86
C SER A 110 -5.03 10.53 -8.50
N LEU A 111 -4.95 9.26 -8.79
CA LEU A 111 -6.00 8.46 -9.36
C LEU A 111 -6.45 7.40 -8.36
N GLY A 112 -7.73 7.37 -8.09
CA GLY A 112 -8.35 6.59 -7.05
C GLY A 112 -8.96 7.47 -5.96
N PRO A 113 -9.18 6.97 -4.75
CA PRO A 113 -8.85 5.61 -4.33
C PRO A 113 -9.72 4.54 -4.98
N PHE A 114 -9.13 3.37 -5.21
CA PHE A 114 -9.84 2.19 -5.69
C PHE A 114 -9.88 1.15 -4.57
N ASP A 115 -11.07 0.76 -4.17
CA ASP A 115 -11.24 -0.33 -3.20
C ASP A 115 -11.33 -1.65 -3.97
N ILE A 116 -10.38 -2.55 -3.73
CA ILE A 116 -10.26 -3.84 -4.41
C ILE A 116 -10.42 -4.99 -3.43
N THR A 117 -10.88 -6.09 -3.95
CA THR A 117 -11.06 -7.35 -3.21
C THR A 117 -10.29 -8.48 -3.91
N SER A 118 -10.23 -9.64 -3.29
CA SER A 118 -9.61 -10.84 -3.87
C SER A 118 -10.20 -11.27 -5.22
N SER A 119 -11.41 -10.82 -5.54
CA SER A 119 -12.06 -11.07 -6.84
C SER A 119 -11.72 -10.05 -7.91
N THR A 120 -11.08 -8.93 -7.56
CA THR A 120 -10.73 -7.85 -8.51
C THR A 120 -9.54 -8.26 -9.35
N LYS A 121 -9.76 -8.51 -10.63
CA LYS A 121 -8.71 -8.97 -11.54
C LYS A 121 -7.87 -7.82 -12.11
N LYS A 122 -8.48 -6.66 -12.31
CA LYS A 122 -7.85 -5.49 -12.91
C LYS A 122 -8.60 -4.22 -12.57
N ILE A 123 -7.89 -3.10 -12.64
CA ILE A 123 -8.46 -1.75 -12.61
C ILE A 123 -8.03 -1.06 -13.90
N ASP A 124 -8.96 -0.69 -14.73
CA ASP A 124 -8.67 0.09 -15.93
C ASP A 124 -8.55 1.57 -15.54
N THR A 125 -7.44 2.19 -15.94
CA THR A 125 -7.10 3.57 -15.58
C THR A 125 -6.78 4.39 -16.82
N ARG A 126 -6.71 5.73 -16.67
CA ARG A 126 -6.29 6.66 -17.71
C ARG A 126 -5.35 7.71 -17.14
N ALA A 127 -4.43 7.25 -16.30
CA ALA A 127 -3.46 8.12 -15.67
C ALA A 127 -2.36 8.51 -16.67
N ARG A 128 -1.92 9.76 -16.61
CA ARG A 128 -0.81 10.29 -17.42
C ARG A 128 0.10 11.11 -16.54
N GLY A 129 1.39 10.86 -16.61
CA GLY A 129 2.43 11.57 -15.86
C GLY A 129 3.82 11.14 -16.28
N ARG A 130 4.85 11.73 -15.71
CA ARG A 130 6.24 11.33 -15.94
C ARG A 130 6.67 10.22 -14.99
N ALA A 131 6.17 10.28 -13.78
CA ALA A 131 6.42 9.27 -12.76
C ALA A 131 5.12 8.88 -12.06
N VAL A 132 5.07 7.67 -11.55
CA VAL A 132 3.95 7.17 -10.77
C VAL A 132 4.46 6.47 -9.52
N SER A 133 3.77 6.67 -8.40
CA SER A 133 3.94 5.88 -7.20
C SER A 133 2.63 5.23 -6.78
N LEU A 134 2.74 4.10 -6.12
CA LEU A 134 1.62 3.30 -5.68
C LEU A 134 1.49 3.43 -4.16
N LYS A 135 0.29 3.69 -3.67
CA LYS A 135 -0.06 3.58 -2.26
C LYS A 135 -1.09 2.49 -2.08
N ILE A 136 -0.85 1.60 -1.14
CA ILE A 136 -1.76 0.52 -0.73
C ILE A 136 -2.04 0.70 0.75
N GLU A 137 -3.32 0.64 1.14
CA GLU A 137 -3.71 0.82 2.53
C GLU A 137 -4.97 0.02 2.88
N ASN A 138 -5.09 -0.35 4.16
CA ASN A 138 -6.34 -0.78 4.75
C ASN A 138 -6.91 0.33 5.63
N ILE A 139 -8.23 0.45 5.67
CA ILE A 139 -8.95 1.55 6.31
C ILE A 139 -10.08 1.09 7.24
N SER A 140 -10.39 -0.20 7.24
CA SER A 140 -11.50 -0.77 7.98
C SER A 140 -11.06 -2.00 8.76
N THR A 141 -11.88 -2.42 9.70
CA THR A 141 -11.71 -3.67 10.43
C THR A 141 -11.83 -4.89 9.51
N ASN A 142 -11.29 -6.00 9.95
CA ASN A 142 -11.28 -7.28 9.21
C ASN A 142 -10.60 -7.19 7.84
N GLN A 143 -9.60 -6.33 7.71
CA GLN A 143 -8.80 -6.20 6.50
C GLN A 143 -7.38 -6.66 6.74
N SER A 144 -6.91 -7.57 5.90
CA SER A 144 -5.51 -7.98 5.85
C SER A 144 -5.08 -8.24 4.43
N TRP A 145 -3.80 -8.02 4.15
CA TRP A 145 -3.26 -8.30 2.83
C TRP A 145 -1.78 -8.64 2.90
N LYS A 146 -1.38 -9.50 1.98
CA LYS A 146 0.01 -9.81 1.70
C LYS A 146 0.27 -9.54 0.23
N LEU A 147 1.04 -8.48 -0.04
CA LEU A 147 1.33 -8.06 -1.40
C LEU A 147 2.24 -9.06 -2.10
N GLY A 148 1.86 -9.43 -3.31
CA GLY A 148 2.70 -10.15 -4.26
C GLY A 148 3.34 -9.19 -5.27
N THR A 149 3.39 -9.58 -6.52
CA THR A 149 3.95 -8.77 -7.61
C THR A 149 2.84 -8.12 -8.42
N PHE A 150 2.56 -6.85 -8.18
CA PHE A 150 1.59 -6.12 -9.00
C PHE A 150 2.17 -5.81 -10.39
N ARG A 151 1.27 -5.59 -11.34
CA ARG A 151 1.63 -5.25 -12.72
C ARG A 151 0.93 -3.98 -13.16
N LEU A 152 1.66 -3.17 -13.91
CA LEU A 152 1.12 -1.97 -14.55
C LEU A 152 1.23 -2.13 -16.07
N ASP A 153 0.12 -1.89 -16.76
CA ASP A 153 0.11 -1.75 -18.21
C ASP A 153 0.37 -0.28 -18.55
N ILE A 154 1.59 -0.01 -19.00
CA ILE A 154 2.09 1.34 -19.24
C ILE A 154 2.41 1.50 -20.72
N GLN A 155 2.08 2.63 -21.29
CA GLN A 155 2.43 3.02 -22.65
C GLN A 155 3.19 4.34 -22.65
N PRO A 156 4.25 4.46 -23.48
CA PRO A 156 4.86 5.75 -23.75
C PRO A 156 3.84 6.71 -24.39
N ASP A 157 3.84 7.96 -23.92
CA ASP A 157 2.90 9.00 -24.39
C ASP A 157 3.63 10.29 -24.83
N GLY A 158 4.84 10.12 -25.36
CA GLY A 158 5.63 11.20 -25.94
C GLY A 158 6.62 11.87 -24.97
N ARG A 159 7.30 12.83 -25.53
CA ARG A 159 8.20 13.75 -24.81
C ARG A 159 7.61 15.16 -24.89
N ARG A 160 7.58 15.87 -23.79
CA ARG A 160 7.32 17.31 -23.76
C ARG A 160 8.19 17.96 -22.71
#